data_e8deb844016cac257530a69d042b74fe
#
_entry.id   e8deb844016cac257530a69d042b74fe
#
_cell.length_a   1.000
_cell.length_b   1.000
_cell.length_c   1.000
_cell.angle_alpha   90.00
_cell.angle_beta   90.00
_cell.angle_gamma   90.00
#
_symmetry.space_group_name_H-M   'P 1'
#
loop_
_entity.id
_entity.type
_entity.pdbx_description
1 polymer ?
#
loop_
_entity_poly.entity_id
_entity_poly.type
_entity_poly.pdbx_seq_one_letter_code
_entity_poly.pdbx_strand_id
1 'polypeptide(L)'
;MGSTIIGIDHGYKNMKSANAMFATRLSRLDSKPDEMQMDGVVEFEGAYYTIYGSPLAAVNNHIKSESEEYYILTLASLGEEFRARGIQPGPNKIHVRLGCGLPQKWYDRQKDSFKTMLWKNKELKFSYCGNTYNVVIDNVTIYMQGFAALPVLECITQKSEHVVLVDIGGETVDVIVCEGFHPLLDKCRIDTRATIALLKDIDSELQSELGETIPEQDIIKYISNGTKELAPKNPYEEIMQRCLCKYAEYIFTRLKEWGINANYSTICFLGGGGKIIQSFGNYGSNIHFCEDMKINAKGYEYFEK
;
A
#
# COMPACT_ATOMS: atom_id res chain seq x y z
N MET A 1 22.72 21.49 5.40
CA MET A 1 21.28 21.35 5.24
C MET A 1 20.89 19.95 5.72
N GLY A 2 19.80 19.78 6.46
CA GLY A 2 19.36 18.45 6.88
C GLY A 2 18.74 17.69 5.69
N SER A 3 18.80 16.34 5.75
CA SER A 3 18.18 15.48 4.74
C SER A 3 16.66 15.56 4.85
N THR A 4 15.97 15.57 3.71
CA THR A 4 14.52 15.41 3.65
C THR A 4 14.17 13.94 3.87
N ILE A 5 13.32 13.65 4.85
CA ILE A 5 12.85 12.30 5.11
C ILE A 5 11.64 12.02 4.23
N ILE A 6 11.65 10.91 3.50
CA ILE A 6 10.56 10.49 2.61
C ILE A 6 10.26 9.01 2.84
N GLY A 7 9.02 8.73 3.25
CA GLY A 7 8.49 7.39 3.37
C GLY A 7 7.79 6.95 2.08
N ILE A 8 8.12 5.76 1.56
CA ILE A 8 7.50 5.20 0.35
C ILE A 8 7.01 3.78 0.62
N ASP A 9 5.70 3.58 0.54
CA ASP A 9 5.04 2.29 0.59
C ASP A 9 4.85 1.74 -0.83
N HIS A 10 5.66 0.74 -1.18
CA HIS A 10 5.63 0.04 -2.47
C HIS A 10 4.48 -0.97 -2.51
N GLY A 11 3.26 -0.45 -2.54
CA GLY A 11 2.07 -1.30 -2.58
C GLY A 11 1.87 -1.98 -3.93
N TYR A 12 1.09 -3.05 -3.91
CA TYR A 12 0.77 -3.84 -5.09
C TYR A 12 -0.16 -3.13 -6.07
N LYS A 13 -1.22 -2.50 -5.54
CA LYS A 13 -2.17 -1.71 -6.32
C LYS A 13 -1.76 -0.25 -6.45
N ASN A 14 -1.17 0.31 -5.40
CA ASN A 14 -0.81 1.72 -5.34
C ASN A 14 0.56 1.92 -4.71
N MET A 15 1.38 2.75 -5.34
CA MET A 15 2.51 3.41 -4.70
C MET A 15 1.99 4.51 -3.80
N LYS A 16 2.53 4.63 -2.59
CA LYS A 16 2.09 5.63 -1.63
C LYS A 16 3.30 6.27 -0.96
N SER A 17 3.24 7.56 -0.81
CA SER A 17 4.15 8.33 0.04
C SER A 17 3.34 9.10 1.07
N ALA A 18 3.98 9.87 1.95
CA ALA A 18 3.24 10.59 2.99
C ALA A 18 2.20 11.58 2.41
N ASN A 19 2.45 12.17 1.24
CA ASN A 19 1.59 13.19 0.64
C ASN A 19 0.96 12.78 -0.70
N ALA A 20 1.47 11.75 -1.37
CA ALA A 20 1.00 11.33 -2.69
C ALA A 20 0.62 9.85 -2.76
N MET A 21 -0.21 9.51 -3.74
CA MET A 21 -0.59 8.14 -4.05
C MET A 21 -0.94 8.04 -5.53
N PHE A 22 -0.44 7.00 -6.20
CA PHE A 22 -0.78 6.69 -7.59
C PHE A 22 -0.79 5.18 -7.82
N ALA A 23 -1.44 4.72 -8.89
CA ALA A 23 -1.52 3.29 -9.19
C ALA A 23 -0.14 2.69 -9.51
N THR A 24 0.14 1.48 -9.04
CA THR A 24 1.38 0.75 -9.34
C THR A 24 1.33 0.24 -10.77
N ARG A 25 1.60 1.15 -11.70
CA ARG A 25 1.60 0.95 -13.15
C ARG A 25 2.85 1.57 -13.73
N LEU A 26 3.40 0.96 -14.74
CA LEU A 26 4.54 1.49 -15.47
C LEU A 26 4.53 0.99 -16.91
N SER A 27 4.86 1.86 -17.83
CA SER A 27 5.22 1.47 -19.20
C SER A 27 6.40 2.29 -19.65
N ARG A 28 7.34 1.64 -20.33
CA ARG A 28 8.42 2.34 -21.04
C ARG A 28 7.85 2.96 -22.31
N LEU A 29 8.29 4.17 -22.62
CA LEU A 29 7.95 4.90 -23.84
C LEU A 29 9.08 4.73 -24.87
N ASP A 30 8.72 4.63 -26.14
CA ASP A 30 9.70 4.45 -27.24
C ASP A 30 10.52 5.72 -27.50
N SER A 31 9.98 6.88 -27.16
CA SER A 31 10.63 8.17 -27.36
C SER A 31 10.20 9.19 -26.30
N LYS A 32 10.89 10.33 -26.25
CA LYS A 32 10.49 11.46 -25.40
C LYS A 32 9.09 11.93 -25.80
N PRO A 33 8.13 11.99 -24.86
CA PRO A 33 6.81 12.56 -25.14
C PRO A 33 6.87 14.07 -25.32
N ASP A 34 5.84 14.64 -25.94
CA ASP A 34 5.67 16.08 -26.06
C ASP A 34 5.51 16.75 -24.69
N GLU A 35 5.82 18.03 -24.59
CA GLU A 35 5.74 18.80 -23.33
C GLU A 35 4.37 18.70 -22.66
N MET A 36 3.29 18.66 -23.45
CA MET A 36 1.91 18.53 -22.93
C MET A 36 1.58 17.12 -22.40
N GLN A 37 2.41 16.13 -22.68
CA GLN A 37 2.24 14.71 -22.28
C GLN A 37 3.23 14.29 -21.20
N MET A 38 3.93 15.24 -20.59
CA MET A 38 4.95 14.94 -19.56
C MET A 38 4.37 14.60 -18.19
N ASP A 39 3.05 14.75 -17.97
CA ASP A 39 2.45 14.40 -16.68
C ASP A 39 2.62 12.90 -16.38
N GLY A 40 3.07 12.57 -15.16
CA GLY A 40 3.38 11.20 -14.75
C GLY A 40 4.56 10.55 -15.49
N VAL A 41 5.40 11.30 -16.20
CA VAL A 41 6.56 10.78 -16.92
C VAL A 41 7.81 10.91 -16.08
N VAL A 42 8.52 9.80 -15.93
CA VAL A 42 9.89 9.72 -15.38
C VAL A 42 10.87 9.62 -16.54
N GLU A 43 11.88 10.48 -16.56
CA GLU A 43 13.07 10.33 -17.39
C GLU A 43 14.25 9.93 -16.50
N PHE A 44 14.85 8.78 -16.82
CA PHE A 44 16.01 8.28 -16.11
C PHE A 44 16.95 7.53 -17.05
N GLU A 45 18.25 7.83 -17.00
CA GLU A 45 19.30 7.24 -17.85
C GLU A 45 18.97 7.24 -19.36
N GLY A 46 18.31 8.31 -19.84
CA GLY A 46 17.97 8.47 -21.25
C GLY A 46 16.72 7.68 -21.70
N ALA A 47 16.05 6.97 -20.79
CA ALA A 47 14.79 6.29 -21.04
C ALA A 47 13.61 7.05 -20.42
N TYR A 48 12.43 6.90 -21.00
CA TYR A 48 11.20 7.53 -20.57
C TYR A 48 10.19 6.47 -20.13
N TYR A 49 9.52 6.72 -19.00
CA TYR A 49 8.54 5.82 -18.42
C TYR A 49 7.31 6.61 -17.97
N THR A 50 6.12 6.05 -18.16
CA THR A 50 4.88 6.65 -17.64
C THR A 50 4.24 5.80 -16.56
N ILE A 51 3.79 6.46 -15.48
CA ILE A 51 3.02 5.81 -14.39
C ILE A 51 1.55 5.56 -14.78
N TYR A 52 1.11 6.02 -15.94
CA TYR A 52 -0.22 5.74 -16.51
C TYR A 52 -0.23 4.53 -17.45
N GLY A 53 0.83 3.75 -17.43
CA GLY A 53 1.00 2.55 -18.24
C GLY A 53 0.19 1.33 -17.77
N SER A 54 0.67 0.16 -18.18
CA SER A 54 0.06 -1.11 -17.78
C SER A 54 0.35 -1.45 -16.32
N PRO A 55 -0.57 -2.18 -15.63
CA PRO A 55 -0.26 -2.75 -14.33
C PRO A 55 1.01 -3.62 -14.41
N LEU A 56 1.83 -3.60 -13.36
CA LEU A 56 2.97 -4.51 -13.30
C LEU A 56 2.48 -5.96 -13.29
N ALA A 57 3.14 -6.82 -14.07
CA ALA A 57 2.76 -8.23 -14.14
C ALA A 57 2.92 -8.90 -12.76
N ALA A 58 1.91 -9.66 -12.34
CA ALA A 58 1.89 -10.34 -11.04
C ALA A 58 3.09 -11.28 -10.81
N VAL A 59 3.68 -11.83 -11.88
CA VAL A 59 4.82 -12.74 -11.83
C VAL A 59 6.10 -12.06 -11.31
N ASN A 60 6.28 -10.76 -11.53
CA ASN A 60 7.49 -10.03 -11.12
C ASN A 60 7.36 -9.41 -9.71
N ASN A 61 6.20 -9.53 -9.10
CA ASN A 61 5.88 -8.77 -7.90
C ASN A 61 6.35 -9.39 -6.59
N HIS A 62 6.68 -10.69 -6.57
CA HIS A 62 7.15 -11.35 -5.34
C HIS A 62 8.60 -11.00 -4.97
N ILE A 63 9.40 -10.52 -5.93
CA ILE A 63 10.80 -10.14 -5.72
C ILE A 63 10.98 -8.67 -6.09
N LYS A 64 10.49 -7.78 -5.21
CA LYS A 64 10.62 -6.32 -5.42
C LYS A 64 12.07 -5.86 -5.56
N SER A 65 12.99 -6.57 -4.90
CA SER A 65 14.42 -6.28 -4.90
C SER A 65 15.14 -6.49 -6.23
N GLU A 66 14.51 -7.16 -7.20
CA GLU A 66 15.08 -7.41 -8.53
C GLU A 66 14.35 -6.63 -9.64
N SER A 67 13.31 -5.88 -9.28
CA SER A 67 12.47 -5.16 -10.25
C SER A 67 12.98 -3.75 -10.50
N GLU A 68 13.44 -3.50 -11.71
CA GLU A 68 13.79 -2.16 -12.18
C GLU A 68 12.54 -1.25 -12.18
N GLU A 69 11.38 -1.80 -12.43
CA GLU A 69 10.11 -1.08 -12.42
C GLU A 69 9.84 -0.44 -11.05
N TYR A 70 10.08 -1.18 -9.94
CA TYR A 70 9.95 -0.60 -8.60
C TYR A 70 10.98 0.49 -8.31
N TYR A 71 12.17 0.42 -8.90
CA TYR A 71 13.12 1.52 -8.82
C TYR A 71 12.61 2.78 -9.51
N ILE A 72 12.09 2.66 -10.74
CA ILE A 72 11.52 3.78 -11.48
C ILE A 72 10.27 4.35 -10.76
N LEU A 73 9.42 3.49 -10.21
CA LEU A 73 8.28 3.92 -9.39
C LEU A 73 8.70 4.64 -8.11
N THR A 74 9.87 4.30 -7.56
CA THR A 74 10.46 5.05 -6.43
C THR A 74 10.86 6.45 -6.87
N LEU A 75 11.45 6.61 -8.07
CA LEU A 75 11.76 7.94 -8.62
C LEU A 75 10.50 8.77 -8.87
N ALA A 76 9.43 8.14 -9.40
CA ALA A 76 8.12 8.79 -9.54
C ALA A 76 7.58 9.24 -8.17
N SER A 77 7.67 8.38 -7.14
CA SER A 77 7.22 8.71 -5.78
C SER A 77 8.01 9.87 -5.18
N LEU A 78 9.33 9.94 -5.43
CA LEU A 78 10.15 11.08 -5.05
C LEU A 78 9.69 12.36 -5.76
N GLY A 79 9.44 12.28 -7.08
CA GLY A 79 8.94 13.41 -7.87
C GLY A 79 7.61 13.94 -7.35
N GLU A 80 6.66 13.05 -7.03
CA GLU A 80 5.37 13.41 -6.43
C GLU A 80 5.55 14.06 -5.05
N GLU A 81 6.41 13.51 -4.18
CA GLU A 81 6.70 14.10 -2.88
C GLU A 81 7.37 15.47 -2.99
N PHE A 82 8.29 15.65 -3.94
CA PHE A 82 8.93 16.94 -4.15
C PHE A 82 7.90 17.98 -4.59
N ARG A 83 6.99 17.62 -5.49
CA ARG A 83 5.88 18.51 -5.91
C ARG A 83 4.97 18.84 -4.73
N ALA A 84 4.53 17.84 -3.98
CA ALA A 84 3.63 18.02 -2.84
C ALA A 84 4.24 18.89 -1.72
N ARG A 85 5.56 18.81 -1.53
CA ARG A 85 6.31 19.59 -0.52
C ARG A 85 6.83 20.93 -1.06
N GLY A 86 6.59 21.26 -2.32
CA GLY A 86 7.10 22.49 -2.94
C GLY A 86 8.63 22.53 -3.07
N ILE A 87 9.29 21.35 -3.10
CA ILE A 87 10.74 21.26 -3.32
C ILE A 87 11.02 21.58 -4.78
N GLN A 88 11.82 22.61 -4.99
CA GLN A 88 12.05 23.14 -6.35
C GLN A 88 13.02 22.27 -7.14
N PRO A 89 12.71 21.98 -8.43
CA PRO A 89 13.66 21.36 -9.36
C PRO A 89 14.86 22.29 -9.60
N GLY A 90 15.98 21.73 -10.05
CA GLY A 90 17.13 22.53 -10.42
C GLY A 90 18.48 21.87 -10.15
N PRO A 91 19.57 22.63 -10.24
CA PRO A 91 20.93 22.11 -10.12
C PRO A 91 21.33 21.75 -8.68
N ASN A 92 20.61 22.25 -7.68
CA ASN A 92 20.96 22.01 -6.29
C ASN A 92 20.70 20.55 -5.90
N LYS A 93 21.60 19.97 -5.12
CA LYS A 93 21.45 18.62 -4.58
C LYS A 93 20.39 18.59 -3.48
N ILE A 94 19.43 17.70 -3.62
CA ILE A 94 18.38 17.40 -2.63
C ILE A 94 18.83 16.16 -1.86
N HIS A 95 19.13 16.34 -0.59
CA HIS A 95 19.50 15.24 0.29
C HIS A 95 18.25 14.53 0.83
N VAL A 96 18.19 13.20 0.67
CA VAL A 96 17.01 12.38 1.02
C VAL A 96 17.42 11.19 1.87
N ARG A 97 16.67 10.94 2.95
CA ARG A 97 16.66 9.67 3.67
C ARG A 97 15.35 8.97 3.33
N LEU A 98 15.45 7.72 2.82
CA LEU A 98 14.31 6.93 2.41
C LEU A 98 13.93 5.91 3.47
N GLY A 99 12.68 5.96 3.95
CA GLY A 99 12.03 4.88 4.66
C GLY A 99 11.13 4.11 3.71
N CYS A 100 11.38 2.82 3.50
CA CYS A 100 10.57 1.96 2.62
C CYS A 100 10.09 0.73 3.37
N GLY A 101 9.13 -0.01 2.82
CA GLY A 101 8.58 -1.16 3.53
C GLY A 101 8.40 -2.41 2.67
N LEU A 102 8.45 -3.54 3.37
CA LEU A 102 8.12 -4.85 2.82
C LEU A 102 7.06 -5.54 3.68
N PRO A 103 6.15 -6.32 3.07
CA PRO A 103 5.27 -7.21 3.83
C PRO A 103 6.09 -8.12 4.73
N GLN A 104 5.54 -8.48 5.89
CA GLN A 104 6.20 -9.35 6.87
C GLN A 104 6.75 -10.63 6.23
N LYS A 105 5.99 -11.26 5.33
CA LYS A 105 6.37 -12.50 4.62
C LYS A 105 7.73 -12.40 3.90
N TRP A 106 8.05 -11.21 3.39
CA TRP A 106 9.22 -10.99 2.54
C TRP A 106 10.32 -10.21 3.26
N TYR A 107 10.02 -9.63 4.43
CA TYR A 107 10.92 -8.72 5.13
C TYR A 107 12.30 -9.31 5.35
N ASP A 108 12.40 -10.44 6.06
CA ASP A 108 13.70 -11.05 6.37
C ASP A 108 14.47 -11.53 5.14
N ARG A 109 13.76 -11.92 4.09
CA ARG A 109 14.37 -12.47 2.87
C ARG A 109 14.83 -11.41 1.88
N GLN A 110 14.17 -10.25 1.86
CA GLN A 110 14.38 -9.25 0.81
C GLN A 110 14.85 -7.89 1.33
N LYS A 111 14.88 -7.62 2.63
CA LYS A 111 15.23 -6.30 3.17
C LYS A 111 16.58 -5.80 2.69
N ASP A 112 17.60 -6.63 2.70
CA ASP A 112 18.97 -6.23 2.34
C ASP A 112 19.12 -6.04 0.82
N SER A 113 18.56 -6.95 0.01
CA SER A 113 18.56 -6.82 -1.45
C SER A 113 17.71 -5.66 -1.92
N PHE A 114 16.54 -5.42 -1.30
CA PHE A 114 15.70 -4.30 -1.59
C PHE A 114 16.34 -2.96 -1.23
N LYS A 115 16.99 -2.89 -0.06
CA LYS A 115 17.82 -1.74 0.32
C LYS A 115 18.92 -1.47 -0.71
N THR A 116 19.65 -2.52 -1.12
CA THR A 116 20.74 -2.40 -2.11
C THR A 116 20.21 -1.89 -3.44
N MET A 117 19.08 -2.41 -3.92
CA MET A 117 18.45 -1.98 -5.16
C MET A 117 18.02 -0.50 -5.10
N LEU A 118 17.37 -0.07 -4.03
CA LEU A 118 16.94 1.32 -3.85
C LEU A 118 18.12 2.28 -3.68
N TRP A 119 19.25 1.81 -3.17
CA TRP A 119 20.46 2.60 -2.91
C TRP A 119 21.58 2.38 -3.94
N LYS A 120 21.28 1.74 -5.08
CA LYS A 120 22.28 1.45 -6.12
C LYS A 120 22.94 2.70 -6.67
N ASN A 121 22.21 3.81 -6.75
CA ASN A 121 22.69 5.12 -7.14
C ASN A 121 22.60 6.08 -5.95
N LYS A 122 23.71 6.29 -5.24
CA LYS A 122 23.74 7.26 -4.11
C LYS A 122 23.50 8.69 -4.55
N GLU A 123 24.02 9.07 -5.70
CA GLU A 123 23.77 10.33 -6.38
C GLU A 123 23.13 10.02 -7.72
N LEU A 124 21.99 10.64 -7.98
CA LEU A 124 21.24 10.40 -9.21
C LEU A 124 20.58 11.69 -9.71
N LYS A 125 20.40 11.73 -11.02
CA LYS A 125 19.67 12.79 -11.71
C LYS A 125 18.52 12.13 -12.46
N PHE A 126 17.31 12.62 -12.24
CA PHE A 126 16.14 12.19 -12.98
C PHE A 126 15.21 13.37 -13.24
N SER A 127 14.29 13.22 -14.22
CA SER A 127 13.23 14.19 -14.40
C SER A 127 11.89 13.55 -14.10
N TYR A 128 10.97 14.32 -13.53
CA TYR A 128 9.58 13.93 -13.30
C TYR A 128 8.66 15.05 -13.76
N CYS A 129 7.67 14.72 -14.60
CA CYS A 129 6.77 15.70 -15.21
C CYS A 129 7.56 16.87 -15.86
N GLY A 130 8.65 16.59 -16.56
CA GLY A 130 9.51 17.57 -17.21
C GLY A 130 10.46 18.35 -16.28
N ASN A 131 10.35 18.20 -14.97
CA ASN A 131 11.19 18.87 -13.97
C ASN A 131 12.37 17.99 -13.57
N THR A 132 13.59 18.53 -13.64
CA THR A 132 14.82 17.79 -13.33
C THR A 132 15.24 18.00 -11.88
N TYR A 133 15.55 16.89 -11.20
CA TYR A 133 16.03 16.84 -9.81
C TYR A 133 17.40 16.18 -9.72
N ASN A 134 18.28 16.74 -8.89
CA ASN A 134 19.54 16.15 -8.51
C ASN A 134 19.43 15.65 -7.06
N VAL A 135 19.48 14.35 -6.86
CA VAL A 135 19.19 13.72 -5.56
C VAL A 135 20.41 13.02 -5.02
N VAL A 136 20.65 13.19 -3.72
CA VAL A 136 21.61 12.40 -2.95
C VAL A 136 20.82 11.57 -1.96
N ILE A 137 20.87 10.25 -2.09
CA ILE A 137 20.25 9.34 -1.13
C ILE A 137 21.25 9.07 -0.02
N ASP A 138 21.06 9.73 1.11
CA ASP A 138 21.96 9.64 2.27
C ASP A 138 21.82 8.30 3.00
N ASN A 139 20.59 7.77 3.07
CA ASN A 139 20.30 6.46 3.66
C ASN A 139 19.02 5.87 3.09
N VAL A 140 18.92 4.53 3.14
CA VAL A 140 17.71 3.76 2.89
C VAL A 140 17.50 2.81 4.05
N THR A 141 16.33 2.87 4.68
CA THR A 141 15.92 1.94 5.74
C THR A 141 14.67 1.18 5.29
N ILE A 142 14.68 -0.14 5.50
CA ILE A 142 13.54 -1.00 5.18
C ILE A 142 12.82 -1.38 6.47
N TYR A 143 11.53 -1.13 6.50
CA TYR A 143 10.62 -1.41 7.62
C TYR A 143 9.66 -2.54 7.29
N MET A 144 9.09 -3.16 8.30
CA MET A 144 7.99 -4.09 8.14
C MET A 144 6.68 -3.29 7.97
N GLN A 145 5.97 -3.53 6.87
CA GLN A 145 4.64 -2.96 6.60
C GLN A 145 3.68 -3.30 7.74
N GLY A 146 2.67 -2.46 7.95
CA GLY A 146 1.72 -2.60 9.04
C GLY A 146 2.31 -2.17 10.39
N PHE A 147 3.40 -2.80 10.85
CA PHE A 147 4.04 -2.42 12.12
C PHE A 147 4.49 -0.95 12.15
N ALA A 148 5.08 -0.48 11.07
CA ALA A 148 5.54 0.90 11.00
C ALA A 148 4.41 1.94 11.14
N ALA A 149 3.17 1.57 10.88
CA ALA A 149 2.01 2.43 11.09
C ALA A 149 1.69 2.69 12.58
N LEU A 150 2.05 1.74 13.46
CA LEU A 150 1.64 1.75 14.87
C LEU A 150 1.87 3.09 15.60
N PRO A 151 3.06 3.73 15.55
CA PRO A 151 3.31 4.97 16.30
C PRO A 151 2.58 6.21 15.78
N VAL A 152 1.98 6.12 14.59
CA VAL A 152 1.25 7.24 13.97
C VAL A 152 -0.26 7.01 13.91
N LEU A 153 -0.75 5.90 14.49
CA LEU A 153 -2.17 5.60 14.61
C LEU A 153 -2.78 6.34 15.81
N GLU A 154 -3.67 7.28 15.54
CA GLU A 154 -4.37 8.04 16.57
C GLU A 154 -5.31 7.20 17.43
N CYS A 155 -5.86 6.09 16.86
CA CYS A 155 -6.77 5.19 17.56
C CYS A 155 -6.07 4.25 18.55
N ILE A 156 -4.74 4.13 18.47
CA ILE A 156 -3.93 3.29 19.37
C ILE A 156 -3.22 4.19 20.36
N THR A 157 -3.48 3.98 21.65
CA THR A 157 -2.81 4.70 22.72
C THR A 157 -1.65 3.89 23.28
N GLN A 158 -0.68 4.56 23.90
CA GLN A 158 0.42 3.87 24.61
C GLN A 158 -0.05 2.97 25.77
N LYS A 159 -1.31 3.12 26.22
CA LYS A 159 -1.93 2.28 27.25
C LYS A 159 -2.55 0.99 26.71
N SER A 160 -2.62 0.82 25.39
CA SER A 160 -3.17 -0.40 24.78
C SER A 160 -2.16 -1.53 24.94
N GLU A 161 -2.45 -2.50 25.80
CA GLU A 161 -1.55 -3.62 26.14
C GLU A 161 -1.52 -4.66 25.00
N HIS A 162 -2.69 -4.99 24.46
CA HIS A 162 -2.84 -6.01 23.42
C HIS A 162 -3.36 -5.35 22.13
N VAL A 163 -2.46 -5.10 21.20
CA VAL A 163 -2.75 -4.43 19.94
C VAL A 163 -2.56 -5.42 18.79
N VAL A 164 -3.52 -5.46 17.90
CA VAL A 164 -3.45 -6.22 16.65
C VAL A 164 -3.67 -5.29 15.48
N LEU A 165 -2.70 -5.20 14.60
CA LEU A 165 -2.82 -4.49 13.34
C LEU A 165 -3.16 -5.49 12.25
N VAL A 166 -4.17 -5.19 11.44
CA VAL A 166 -4.61 -6.02 10.32
C VAL A 166 -4.54 -5.19 9.06
N ASP A 167 -3.44 -5.31 8.32
CA ASP A 167 -3.24 -4.61 7.05
C ASP A 167 -3.80 -5.45 5.90
N ILE A 168 -4.95 -5.05 5.36
CA ILE A 168 -5.60 -5.73 4.24
C ILE A 168 -5.20 -5.03 2.96
N GLY A 169 -4.18 -5.59 2.31
CA GLY A 169 -3.64 -5.13 1.04
C GLY A 169 -4.32 -5.74 -0.19
N GLY A 170 -3.62 -5.66 -1.33
CA GLY A 170 -4.03 -6.30 -2.59
C GLY A 170 -3.87 -7.82 -2.55
N GLU A 171 -2.69 -8.30 -2.14
CA GLU A 171 -2.31 -9.72 -2.18
C GLU A 171 -2.24 -10.39 -0.82
N THR A 172 -1.96 -9.63 0.24
CA THR A 172 -1.79 -10.16 1.59
C THR A 172 -2.69 -9.45 2.58
N VAL A 173 -3.08 -10.21 3.59
CA VAL A 173 -3.59 -9.71 4.86
C VAL A 173 -2.48 -9.98 5.87
N ASP A 174 -1.80 -8.93 6.28
CA ASP A 174 -0.74 -9.01 7.27
C ASP A 174 -1.31 -8.71 8.66
N VAL A 175 -1.18 -9.67 9.58
CA VAL A 175 -1.68 -9.57 10.96
C VAL A 175 -0.50 -9.49 11.90
N ILE A 176 -0.34 -8.35 12.54
CA ILE A 176 0.76 -8.03 13.44
C ILE A 176 0.23 -7.91 14.85
N VAL A 177 0.65 -8.83 15.70
CA VAL A 177 0.31 -8.83 17.11
C VAL A 177 1.39 -8.06 17.88
N CYS A 178 0.98 -7.11 18.69
CA CYS A 178 1.87 -6.29 19.50
C CYS A 178 1.48 -6.36 20.98
N GLU A 179 2.48 -6.35 21.84
CA GLU A 179 2.33 -6.07 23.26
C GLU A 179 2.87 -4.65 23.50
N GLY A 180 1.95 -3.74 23.79
CA GLY A 180 2.24 -2.30 23.66
C GLY A 180 2.72 -1.95 22.26
N PHE A 181 3.91 -1.35 22.16
CA PHE A 181 4.56 -0.97 20.89
C PHE A 181 5.62 -1.99 20.43
N HIS A 182 5.58 -3.24 20.90
CA HIS A 182 6.55 -4.29 20.54
C HIS A 182 5.85 -5.41 19.76
N PRO A 183 6.30 -5.74 18.54
CA PRO A 183 5.71 -6.81 17.75
C PRO A 183 6.12 -8.18 18.34
N LEU A 184 5.16 -9.08 18.48
CA LEU A 184 5.35 -10.47 18.85
C LEU A 184 5.45 -11.30 17.56
N LEU A 185 6.64 -11.41 16.99
CA LEU A 185 6.87 -11.97 15.67
C LEU A 185 6.37 -13.42 15.53
N ASP A 186 6.44 -14.21 16.58
CA ASP A 186 5.94 -15.60 16.66
C ASP A 186 4.41 -15.67 16.56
N LYS A 187 3.70 -14.60 16.93
CA LYS A 187 2.23 -14.47 16.86
C LYS A 187 1.73 -13.78 15.60
N CYS A 188 2.60 -13.14 14.85
CA CYS A 188 2.21 -12.50 13.59
C CYS A 188 1.80 -13.54 12.53
N ARG A 189 0.83 -13.21 11.69
CA ARG A 189 0.27 -14.14 10.69
C ARG A 189 0.09 -13.42 9.36
N ILE A 190 0.01 -14.23 8.30
CA ILE A 190 -0.23 -13.74 6.93
C ILE A 190 -1.29 -14.62 6.30
N ASP A 191 -2.21 -13.99 5.60
CA ASP A 191 -3.14 -14.66 4.70
C ASP A 191 -2.97 -14.11 3.27
N THR A 192 -3.18 -14.95 2.27
CA THR A 192 -3.10 -14.57 0.86
C THR A 192 -4.48 -14.29 0.26
N ARG A 193 -5.55 -14.49 1.00
CA ARG A 193 -6.91 -14.16 0.59
C ARG A 193 -7.21 -12.69 0.90
N ALA A 194 -6.56 -11.80 0.15
CA ALA A 194 -6.69 -10.36 0.25
C ALA A 194 -7.65 -9.79 -0.80
N THR A 195 -7.62 -8.48 -1.06
CA THR A 195 -8.66 -7.83 -1.89
C THR A 195 -8.66 -8.29 -3.35
N ILE A 196 -7.53 -8.71 -3.93
CA ILE A 196 -7.50 -9.26 -5.30
C ILE A 196 -8.23 -10.60 -5.37
N ALA A 197 -8.06 -11.46 -4.36
CA ALA A 197 -8.77 -12.73 -4.30
C ALA A 197 -10.28 -12.51 -4.15
N LEU A 198 -10.67 -11.56 -3.28
CA LEU A 198 -12.08 -11.19 -3.10
C LEU A 198 -12.71 -10.67 -4.41
N LEU A 199 -12.02 -9.82 -5.17
CA LEU A 199 -12.54 -9.31 -6.44
C LEU A 199 -12.75 -10.44 -7.45
N LYS A 200 -11.85 -11.42 -7.50
CA LYS A 200 -12.02 -12.64 -8.32
C LYS A 200 -13.19 -13.50 -7.86
N ASP A 201 -13.40 -13.63 -6.54
CA ASP A 201 -14.54 -14.36 -5.99
C ASP A 201 -15.87 -13.68 -6.41
N ILE A 202 -15.93 -12.34 -6.31
CA ILE A 202 -17.12 -11.57 -6.74
C ILE A 202 -17.38 -11.77 -8.24
N ASP A 203 -16.35 -11.66 -9.07
CA ASP A 203 -16.46 -11.84 -10.52
C ASP A 203 -16.94 -13.26 -10.87
N SER A 204 -16.42 -14.28 -10.18
CA SER A 204 -16.82 -15.67 -10.35
C SER A 204 -18.29 -15.91 -9.95
N GLU A 205 -18.77 -15.30 -8.86
CA GLU A 205 -20.18 -15.41 -8.42
C GLU A 205 -21.12 -14.70 -9.40
N LEU A 206 -20.75 -13.51 -9.88
CA LEU A 206 -21.50 -12.78 -10.91
C LEU A 206 -21.63 -13.62 -12.20
N GLN A 207 -20.52 -14.18 -12.68
CA GLN A 207 -20.51 -15.04 -13.85
C GLN A 207 -21.36 -16.31 -13.64
N SER A 208 -21.30 -16.90 -12.44
CA SER A 208 -22.04 -18.13 -12.13
C SER A 208 -23.55 -17.92 -12.05
N GLU A 209 -24.00 -16.80 -11.42
CA GLU A 209 -25.42 -16.57 -11.16
C GLU A 209 -26.12 -15.77 -12.26
N LEU A 210 -25.41 -14.83 -12.91
CA LEU A 210 -26.00 -13.92 -13.91
C LEU A 210 -25.48 -14.19 -15.33
N GLY A 211 -24.40 -14.97 -15.49
CA GLY A 211 -23.75 -15.18 -16.77
C GLY A 211 -22.94 -13.99 -17.29
N GLU A 212 -22.70 -13.00 -16.43
CA GLU A 212 -22.08 -11.70 -16.79
C GLU A 212 -21.02 -11.30 -15.76
N THR A 213 -20.11 -10.42 -16.17
CA THR A 213 -19.15 -9.74 -15.29
C THR A 213 -19.36 -8.24 -15.36
N ILE A 214 -18.84 -7.52 -14.37
CA ILE A 214 -18.91 -6.05 -14.34
C ILE A 214 -17.47 -5.49 -14.20
N PRO A 215 -17.23 -4.25 -14.65
CA PRO A 215 -15.92 -3.62 -14.48
C PRO A 215 -15.48 -3.58 -13.02
N GLU A 216 -14.19 -3.90 -12.75
CA GLU A 216 -13.64 -3.84 -11.39
C GLU A 216 -13.89 -2.49 -10.70
N GLN A 217 -13.90 -1.40 -11.48
CA GLN A 217 -14.17 -0.06 -10.97
C GLN A 217 -15.56 0.09 -10.35
N ASP A 218 -16.57 -0.60 -10.88
CA ASP A 218 -17.94 -0.57 -10.34
C ASP A 218 -18.01 -1.37 -9.03
N ILE A 219 -17.27 -2.48 -8.92
CA ILE A 219 -17.12 -3.23 -7.66
C ILE A 219 -16.46 -2.34 -6.61
N ILE A 220 -15.35 -1.67 -6.95
CA ILE A 220 -14.64 -0.76 -6.05
C ILE A 220 -15.54 0.41 -5.61
N LYS A 221 -16.33 0.97 -6.53
CA LYS A 221 -17.30 2.02 -6.21
C LYS A 221 -18.38 1.52 -5.24
N TYR A 222 -18.84 0.28 -5.42
CA TYR A 222 -19.81 -0.33 -4.50
C TYR A 222 -19.19 -0.54 -3.12
N ILE A 223 -17.94 -1.05 -3.03
CA ILE A 223 -17.19 -1.20 -1.76
C ILE A 223 -17.07 0.15 -1.03
N SER A 224 -16.82 1.22 -1.77
CA SER A 224 -16.60 2.55 -1.18
C SER A 224 -17.89 3.18 -0.63
N ASN A 225 -19.03 2.93 -1.27
CA ASN A 225 -20.29 3.61 -0.99
C ASN A 225 -21.37 2.69 -0.35
N GLY A 226 -21.20 1.37 -0.47
CA GLY A 226 -22.14 0.38 0.07
C GLY A 226 -21.89 0.07 1.54
N THR A 227 -22.92 -0.40 2.20
CA THR A 227 -22.85 -0.99 3.55
C THR A 227 -23.80 -2.18 3.62
N LYS A 228 -23.62 -3.04 4.63
CA LYS A 228 -24.52 -4.18 4.84
C LYS A 228 -25.97 -3.79 5.20
N GLU A 229 -26.16 -2.56 5.71
CA GLU A 229 -27.47 -2.04 6.10
C GLU A 229 -28.27 -1.49 4.90
N LEU A 230 -27.60 -1.16 3.79
CA LEU A 230 -28.26 -0.68 2.58
C LEU A 230 -28.85 -1.86 1.80
N ALA A 231 -30.14 -1.80 1.51
CA ALA A 231 -30.77 -2.81 0.67
C ALA A 231 -30.19 -2.76 -0.75
N PRO A 232 -29.79 -3.91 -1.32
CA PRO A 232 -29.33 -3.99 -2.71
C PRO A 232 -30.44 -3.50 -3.68
N LYS A 233 -30.07 -2.77 -4.71
CA LYS A 233 -30.98 -2.19 -5.70
C LYS A 233 -31.21 -3.08 -6.92
N ASN A 234 -30.33 -4.06 -7.11
CA ASN A 234 -30.33 -4.94 -8.26
C ASN A 234 -29.57 -6.26 -7.92
N PRO A 235 -29.68 -7.31 -8.75
CA PRO A 235 -29.01 -8.59 -8.50
C PRO A 235 -27.49 -8.50 -8.37
N TYR A 236 -26.83 -7.57 -9.09
CA TYR A 236 -25.37 -7.38 -8.98
C TYR A 236 -24.97 -6.89 -7.59
N GLU A 237 -25.68 -5.90 -7.05
CA GLU A 237 -25.45 -5.39 -5.70
C GLU A 237 -25.73 -6.45 -4.64
N GLU A 238 -26.73 -7.32 -4.84
CA GLU A 238 -27.03 -8.43 -3.93
C GLU A 238 -25.88 -9.43 -3.84
N ILE A 239 -25.33 -9.83 -4.99
CA ILE A 239 -24.17 -10.74 -5.05
C ILE A 239 -22.94 -10.08 -4.42
N MET A 240 -22.65 -8.83 -4.77
CA MET A 240 -21.51 -8.10 -4.19
C MET A 240 -21.63 -7.99 -2.67
N GLN A 241 -22.80 -7.58 -2.15
CA GLN A 241 -23.02 -7.45 -0.71
C GLN A 241 -22.80 -8.78 0.01
N ARG A 242 -23.36 -9.87 -0.53
CA ARG A 242 -23.19 -11.21 0.02
C ARG A 242 -21.73 -11.63 0.07
N CYS A 243 -20.97 -11.41 -0.99
CA CYS A 243 -19.53 -11.73 -1.05
C CYS A 243 -18.72 -10.90 -0.05
N LEU A 244 -19.03 -9.60 0.07
CA LEU A 244 -18.34 -8.69 0.98
C LEU A 244 -18.63 -9.04 2.45
N CYS A 245 -19.86 -9.38 2.79
CA CYS A 245 -20.20 -9.87 4.14
C CYS A 245 -19.49 -11.18 4.46
N LYS A 246 -19.51 -12.16 3.54
CA LYS A 246 -18.78 -13.43 3.71
C LYS A 246 -17.27 -13.21 3.89
N TYR A 247 -16.69 -12.26 3.17
CA TYR A 247 -15.28 -11.93 3.32
C TYR A 247 -14.96 -11.32 4.69
N ALA A 248 -15.80 -10.42 5.18
CA ALA A 248 -15.62 -9.85 6.51
C ALA A 248 -15.71 -10.93 7.60
N GLU A 249 -16.67 -11.86 7.50
CA GLU A 249 -16.79 -13.03 8.40
C GLU A 249 -15.56 -13.93 8.31
N TYR A 250 -15.04 -14.16 7.10
CA TYR A 250 -13.81 -14.92 6.89
C TYR A 250 -12.63 -14.31 7.65
N ILE A 251 -12.42 -12.99 7.56
CA ILE A 251 -11.33 -12.32 8.28
C ILE A 251 -11.44 -12.52 9.78
N PHE A 252 -12.61 -12.32 10.39
CA PHE A 252 -12.80 -12.54 11.82
C PHE A 252 -12.62 -14.02 12.23
N THR A 253 -13.03 -14.94 11.36
CA THR A 253 -12.82 -16.39 11.58
C THR A 253 -11.32 -16.71 11.58
N ARG A 254 -10.55 -16.15 10.63
CA ARG A 254 -9.10 -16.33 10.59
C ARG A 254 -8.41 -15.76 11.82
N LEU A 255 -8.80 -14.57 12.28
CA LEU A 255 -8.27 -13.99 13.52
C LEU A 255 -8.50 -14.94 14.71
N LYS A 256 -9.71 -15.48 14.84
CA LYS A 256 -10.05 -16.45 15.90
C LYS A 256 -9.23 -17.74 15.81
N GLU A 257 -9.05 -18.29 14.60
CA GLU A 257 -8.22 -19.51 14.38
C GLU A 257 -6.76 -19.28 14.77
N TRP A 258 -6.25 -18.05 14.65
CA TRP A 258 -4.91 -17.66 15.07
C TRP A 258 -4.82 -17.30 16.56
N GLY A 259 -5.89 -17.53 17.32
CA GLY A 259 -5.94 -17.27 18.75
C GLY A 259 -6.13 -15.81 19.13
N ILE A 260 -6.49 -14.94 18.16
CA ILE A 260 -6.76 -13.52 18.41
C ILE A 260 -8.21 -13.37 18.85
N ASN A 261 -8.40 -12.92 20.09
CA ASN A 261 -9.73 -12.65 20.62
C ASN A 261 -10.16 -11.21 20.29
N ALA A 262 -11.02 -11.09 19.27
CA ALA A 262 -11.52 -9.79 18.81
C ALA A 262 -12.37 -9.03 19.86
N ASN A 263 -12.80 -9.67 20.94
CA ASN A 263 -13.51 -9.01 22.05
C ASN A 263 -12.58 -8.49 23.14
N TYR A 264 -11.31 -8.89 23.13
CA TYR A 264 -10.31 -8.54 24.13
C TYR A 264 -9.21 -7.63 23.61
N SER A 265 -8.70 -7.92 22.41
CA SER A 265 -7.63 -7.17 21.80
C SER A 265 -8.14 -5.86 21.18
N THR A 266 -7.36 -4.80 21.26
CA THR A 266 -7.57 -3.61 20.43
C THR A 266 -7.11 -3.94 19.03
N ILE A 267 -8.02 -4.00 18.06
CA ILE A 267 -7.71 -4.33 16.67
C ILE A 267 -7.87 -3.08 15.80
N CYS A 268 -6.84 -2.77 15.01
CA CYS A 268 -6.91 -1.69 14.04
C CYS A 268 -6.73 -2.26 12.62
N PHE A 269 -7.74 -2.09 11.79
CA PHE A 269 -7.70 -2.42 10.37
C PHE A 269 -7.05 -1.29 9.58
N LEU A 270 -6.07 -1.64 8.76
CA LEU A 270 -5.30 -0.76 7.89
C LEU A 270 -5.53 -1.14 6.42
N GLY A 271 -5.03 -0.29 5.54
CA GLY A 271 -5.06 -0.54 4.11
C GLY A 271 -6.45 -0.38 3.48
N GLY A 272 -6.52 -0.52 2.16
CA GLY A 272 -7.77 -0.32 1.41
C GLY A 272 -8.87 -1.34 1.73
N GLY A 273 -8.49 -2.55 2.13
CA GLY A 273 -9.44 -3.60 2.51
C GLY A 273 -10.07 -3.38 3.89
N GLY A 274 -9.52 -2.53 4.75
CA GLY A 274 -10.13 -2.16 6.02
C GLY A 274 -11.54 -1.58 5.86
N LYS A 275 -11.79 -0.86 4.76
CA LYS A 275 -13.12 -0.32 4.43
C LYS A 275 -14.17 -1.41 4.25
N ILE A 276 -13.79 -2.59 3.73
CA ILE A 276 -14.71 -3.73 3.57
C ILE A 276 -15.18 -4.21 4.95
N ILE A 277 -14.25 -4.36 5.89
CA ILE A 277 -14.58 -4.80 7.25
C ILE A 277 -15.44 -3.74 7.95
N GLN A 278 -15.12 -2.46 7.78
CA GLN A 278 -15.88 -1.35 8.34
C GLN A 278 -17.33 -1.34 7.84
N SER A 279 -17.54 -1.54 6.54
CA SER A 279 -18.85 -1.40 5.90
C SER A 279 -19.72 -2.67 5.94
N PHE A 280 -19.09 -3.86 5.94
CA PHE A 280 -19.78 -5.14 5.78
C PHE A 280 -19.55 -6.12 6.93
N GLY A 281 -18.68 -5.80 7.91
CA GLY A 281 -18.38 -6.66 9.06
C GLY A 281 -19.35 -6.46 10.23
N ASN A 282 -19.29 -7.42 11.16
CA ASN A 282 -19.91 -7.36 12.49
C ASN A 282 -18.79 -7.28 13.53
N TYR A 283 -18.73 -6.20 14.31
CA TYR A 283 -17.61 -5.97 15.24
C TYR A 283 -18.04 -5.13 16.46
N GLY A 284 -17.22 -5.19 17.51
CA GLY A 284 -17.39 -4.45 18.75
C GLY A 284 -16.64 -3.12 18.77
N SER A 285 -16.73 -2.41 19.88
CA SER A 285 -16.16 -1.06 20.07
C SER A 285 -14.62 -1.02 20.16
N ASN A 286 -13.97 -2.17 20.33
CA ASN A 286 -12.51 -2.30 20.37
C ASN A 286 -11.89 -2.54 18.99
N ILE A 287 -12.70 -2.49 17.94
CA ILE A 287 -12.25 -2.55 16.54
C ILE A 287 -12.19 -1.14 15.97
N HIS A 288 -11.05 -0.78 15.46
CA HIS A 288 -10.75 0.53 14.89
C HIS A 288 -10.37 0.41 13.43
N PHE A 289 -10.52 1.51 12.70
CA PHE A 289 -10.21 1.59 11.27
C PHE A 289 -9.34 2.80 11.00
N CYS A 290 -8.25 2.60 10.27
CA CYS A 290 -7.42 3.67 9.75
C CYS A 290 -7.82 3.94 8.30
N GLU A 291 -8.45 5.08 8.05
CA GLU A 291 -8.86 5.49 6.71
C GLU A 291 -7.70 6.09 5.89
N ASP A 292 -6.59 6.41 6.56
CA ASP A 292 -5.41 6.94 5.89
C ASP A 292 -4.63 5.83 5.17
N MET A 293 -4.84 5.72 3.88
CA MET A 293 -4.16 4.73 3.03
C MET A 293 -2.63 4.93 2.98
N LYS A 294 -2.11 6.08 3.41
CA LYS A 294 -0.70 6.45 3.40
C LYS A 294 -0.04 6.23 4.76
N ILE A 295 -0.73 5.59 5.70
CA ILE A 295 -0.29 5.45 7.09
C ILE A 295 1.06 4.74 7.22
N ASN A 296 1.32 3.69 6.39
CA ASN A 296 2.61 3.01 6.38
C ASN A 296 3.76 3.96 5.99
N ALA A 297 3.58 4.75 4.92
CA ALA A 297 4.59 5.71 4.48
C ALA A 297 4.86 6.79 5.54
N LYS A 298 3.82 7.27 6.22
CA LYS A 298 3.97 8.19 7.36
C LYS A 298 4.69 7.55 8.53
N GLY A 299 4.43 6.28 8.79
CA GLY A 299 5.14 5.51 9.81
C GLY A 299 6.62 5.35 9.50
N TYR A 300 7.00 5.11 8.24
CA TYR A 300 8.40 5.07 7.84
C TYR A 300 9.09 6.42 8.08
N GLU A 301 8.43 7.53 7.77
CA GLU A 301 8.97 8.86 8.08
C GLU A 301 9.11 9.12 9.58
N TYR A 302 8.18 8.59 10.38
CA TYR A 302 8.27 8.72 11.84
C TYR A 302 9.53 8.05 12.39
N PHE A 303 9.85 6.84 11.94
CA PHE A 303 11.04 6.10 12.39
C PHE A 303 12.37 6.65 11.83
N GLU A 304 12.33 7.44 10.77
CA GLU A 304 13.53 8.07 10.20
C GLU A 304 13.88 9.41 10.88
N LYS A 305 13.02 9.96 11.72
CA LYS A 305 13.30 11.18 12.51
C LYS A 305 14.26 10.90 13.65
#